data_69a392e6cb035945cb9c122e310e33c8
#
_entry.id   69a392e6cb035945cb9c122e310e33c8
#
_cell.length_a   1.000
_cell.length_b   1.000
_cell.length_c   1.000
_cell.angle_alpha   90.00
_cell.angle_beta   90.00
_cell.angle_gamma   90.00
#
_symmetry.space_group_name_H-M   'P 1'
#
loop_
_entity.id
_entity.type
_entity.pdbx_description
1 polymer ?
#
loop_
_entity_poly.entity_id
_entity_poly.type
_entity_poly.pdbx_seq_one_letter_code
_entity_poly.pdbx_strand_id
1 'polypeptide(L)'
;MNERNSLTSPLYAAPEKSRNPGTLLLRTLAVALLLVMVLCWICTEYVGARLGYQPALGAPLVSLGRFRLYMPLDWIEWYAHWHALADPTVSGAFHNAFWLLLAGTGAIAVFVAYSLKRNREQLELESESLHGSAHWASEKEVERTGLMGKGVGVYVGAWKDAHASRMHYLRHDGPEHVMAFAPTRSGKGVGLVLPTLLSWPHSAVVYDIKGENWALTSGWRRQEAGNHAIKFEPSAIDGSSARFNPLAEVRVRTDREVADIQNIMTMIVDPDGKGLQDHWQKSSQALLVGVALHVLYAERDKTLNGIVAFLSDPTRDVQKAMQFILDTDHDLTGSGWPNPDGSPNYCHPVAAAAARDMLNKADEERSGVISSAIAYLTLYRDPIVARNTAVSDFRIHDLMNDEKPVSLYLVVPPSDKDRLRPLIRLLINQVVRGLTEKMEFKDGRSVTAHKHRLLLMLDEFPSLGKLDVFEESLAFIAGYGLKAYLIIQDISQLWTAYGKDESIFSNCHVRVAYAPNKIETAELLSKMTGTATIVKHSHSYSGSLYGAQSNVSTSTQETQRPLLTADEVMRLPAATKDARGNVTEPGDMLIFMAGQTPIYGKQILYFMDPTFSARAKIPAPEKSDVLSGK
;
A
#
# COMPACT_ATOMS: atom_id res chain seq x y z
N MET A 1 18.02 -8.70 33.46
CA MET A 1 19.16 -9.40 32.82
C MET A 1 18.85 -9.48 31.33
N ASN A 2 19.63 -8.79 30.51
CA ASN A 2 19.67 -8.75 29.02
C ASN A 2 18.52 -8.12 28.22
N GLU A 3 18.40 -6.80 28.32
CA GLU A 3 17.74 -5.93 27.29
C GLU A 3 18.76 -5.17 26.42
N ARG A 4 19.87 -5.73 26.06
CA ARG A 4 20.93 -5.03 25.29
C ARG A 4 21.14 -5.51 23.85
N ASN A 5 20.25 -6.33 23.28
CA ASN A 5 20.45 -6.88 21.92
C ASN A 5 19.41 -6.47 20.85
N SER A 6 18.63 -5.41 21.05
CA SER A 6 17.60 -5.00 20.07
C SER A 6 18.00 -3.82 19.15
N LEU A 7 19.24 -3.31 19.24
CA LEU A 7 19.66 -2.13 18.46
C LEU A 7 20.66 -2.43 17.32
N THR A 8 20.95 -3.69 17.04
CA THR A 8 21.78 -4.07 15.89
C THR A 8 20.93 -4.68 14.77
N SER A 9 19.95 -3.91 14.27
CA SER A 9 19.38 -4.23 12.97
C SER A 9 20.44 -3.97 11.90
N PRO A 10 20.67 -4.89 10.94
CA PRO A 10 21.62 -4.69 9.84
C PRO A 10 21.34 -3.43 9.00
N LEU A 11 20.11 -2.91 9.07
CA LEU A 11 19.67 -1.67 8.39
C LEU A 11 20.29 -0.39 8.98
N TYR A 12 20.79 -0.42 10.22
CA TYR A 12 21.40 0.76 10.89
C TYR A 12 22.90 0.61 11.11
N ALA A 13 23.52 -0.49 10.70
CA ALA A 13 24.96 -0.61 10.72
C ALA A 13 25.54 0.31 9.62
N ALA A 14 26.28 1.33 10.04
CA ALA A 14 27.13 2.05 9.12
C ALA A 14 28.03 1.02 8.38
N PRO A 15 28.26 1.18 7.05
CA PRO A 15 29.09 0.23 6.34
C PRO A 15 30.43 0.09 7.07
N GLU A 16 30.75 -1.10 7.55
CA GLU A 16 32.08 -1.37 8.11
C GLU A 16 33.12 -1.01 7.03
N LYS A 17 34.20 -0.31 7.43
CA LYS A 17 35.30 0.01 6.53
C LYS A 17 35.70 -1.24 5.77
N SER A 18 35.66 -1.19 4.44
CA SER A 18 36.02 -2.31 3.56
C SER A 18 37.39 -2.86 3.99
N ARG A 19 37.47 -4.11 4.29
CA ARG A 19 38.73 -4.77 4.69
C ARG A 19 39.66 -4.80 3.47
N ASN A 20 40.84 -4.20 3.64
CA ASN A 20 41.82 -4.14 2.55
C ASN A 20 42.21 -5.57 2.13
N PRO A 21 41.98 -6.00 0.86
CA PRO A 21 42.28 -7.36 0.38
C PRO A 21 43.73 -7.79 0.67
N GLY A 22 44.68 -6.83 0.61
CA GLY A 22 46.08 -7.08 0.89
C GLY A 22 46.35 -7.49 2.34
N THR A 23 45.61 -6.95 3.31
CA THR A 23 45.79 -7.32 4.74
C THR A 23 45.26 -8.73 5.05
N LEU A 24 44.19 -9.17 4.35
CA LEU A 24 43.64 -10.53 4.49
C LEU A 24 44.59 -11.56 3.89
N LEU A 25 45.18 -11.30 2.74
CA LEU A 25 46.19 -12.14 2.10
C LEU A 25 47.42 -12.28 3.01
N LEU A 26 47.94 -11.16 3.50
CA LEU A 26 49.11 -11.11 4.39
C LEU A 26 48.88 -11.92 5.67
N ARG A 27 47.71 -11.84 6.28
CA ARG A 27 47.32 -12.63 7.46
C ARG A 27 47.27 -14.13 7.15
N THR A 28 46.68 -14.51 6.02
CA THR A 28 46.60 -15.93 5.61
C THR A 28 47.98 -16.49 5.38
N LEU A 29 48.89 -15.76 4.72
CA LEU A 29 50.27 -16.16 4.49
C LEU A 29 51.07 -16.25 5.79
N ALA A 30 50.91 -15.30 6.74
CA ALA A 30 51.57 -15.31 8.01
C ALA A 30 51.15 -16.52 8.85
N VAL A 31 49.86 -16.86 8.86
CA VAL A 31 49.35 -18.08 9.54
C VAL A 31 49.90 -19.35 8.89
N ALA A 32 49.94 -19.41 7.55
CA ALA A 32 50.49 -20.56 6.85
C ALA A 32 51.98 -20.76 7.14
N LEU A 33 52.77 -19.67 7.17
CA LEU A 33 54.19 -19.73 7.53
C LEU A 33 54.39 -20.24 8.97
N LEU A 34 53.58 -19.74 9.91
CA LEU A 34 53.61 -20.19 11.30
C LEU A 34 53.31 -21.71 11.40
N LEU A 35 52.30 -22.18 10.68
CA LEU A 35 51.94 -23.60 10.67
C LEU A 35 53.03 -24.47 10.06
N VAL A 36 53.73 -24.02 9.02
CA VAL A 36 54.89 -24.74 8.45
C VAL A 36 56.03 -24.81 9.45
N MET A 37 56.33 -23.72 10.18
CA MET A 37 57.37 -23.72 11.22
C MET A 37 57.04 -24.68 12.36
N VAL A 38 55.78 -24.70 12.83
CA VAL A 38 55.30 -25.65 13.83
C VAL A 38 55.41 -27.10 13.32
N LEU A 39 55.06 -27.36 12.07
CA LEU A 39 55.18 -28.68 11.46
C LEU A 39 56.62 -29.14 11.37
N CYS A 40 57.54 -28.26 10.96
CA CYS A 40 58.99 -28.59 10.96
C CYS A 40 59.48 -28.90 12.37
N TRP A 41 59.00 -28.15 13.37
CA TRP A 41 59.33 -28.40 14.76
C TRP A 41 58.86 -29.79 15.24
N ILE A 42 57.62 -30.17 14.91
CA ILE A 42 57.08 -31.51 15.19
C ILE A 42 57.94 -32.59 14.52
N CYS A 43 58.37 -32.37 13.28
CA CYS A 43 59.28 -33.30 12.60
C CYS A 43 60.63 -33.42 13.36
N THR A 44 61.23 -32.31 13.82
CA THR A 44 62.47 -32.32 14.59
C THR A 44 62.31 -33.10 15.88
N GLU A 45 61.28 -32.84 16.67
CA GLU A 45 61.06 -33.56 17.92
C GLU A 45 60.73 -35.04 17.70
N TYR A 46 59.99 -35.37 16.63
CA TYR A 46 59.71 -36.75 16.26
C TYR A 46 61.00 -37.52 15.96
N VAL A 47 61.89 -36.96 15.13
CA VAL A 47 63.19 -37.58 14.78
C VAL A 47 64.06 -37.68 16.03
N GLY A 48 64.19 -36.61 16.83
CA GLY A 48 64.94 -36.60 18.10
C GLY A 48 64.50 -37.69 19.10
N ALA A 49 63.15 -37.80 19.25
CA ALA A 49 62.57 -38.84 20.11
C ALA A 49 62.85 -40.26 19.64
N ARG A 50 62.69 -40.48 18.31
CA ARG A 50 62.98 -41.82 17.71
C ARG A 50 64.43 -42.21 17.75
N LEU A 51 65.33 -41.23 17.69
CA LEU A 51 66.80 -41.48 17.83
C LEU A 51 67.29 -41.43 19.33
N GLY A 52 66.36 -41.38 20.30
CA GLY A 52 66.62 -41.44 21.71
C GLY A 52 67.41 -40.24 22.29
N TYR A 53 67.30 -39.05 21.62
CA TYR A 53 67.98 -37.82 22.02
C TYR A 53 69.50 -38.01 22.25
N GLN A 54 70.16 -38.74 21.36
CA GLN A 54 71.60 -39.05 21.47
C GLN A 54 72.46 -37.78 21.39
N PRO A 55 73.62 -37.75 22.08
CA PRO A 55 74.53 -36.59 22.06
C PRO A 55 75.02 -36.21 20.67
N ALA A 56 74.99 -37.15 19.70
CA ALA A 56 75.34 -36.91 18.31
C ALA A 56 74.39 -35.93 17.58
N LEU A 57 73.21 -35.72 18.12
CA LEU A 57 72.20 -34.74 17.52
C LEU A 57 72.51 -33.30 17.91
N GLY A 58 73.58 -33.03 18.66
CA GLY A 58 73.96 -31.69 19.03
C GLY A 58 73.32 -31.23 20.34
N ALA A 59 73.57 -29.97 20.73
CA ALA A 59 73.03 -29.40 21.97
C ALA A 59 71.57 -28.94 21.79
N PRO A 60 70.63 -29.40 22.65
CA PRO A 60 69.25 -28.95 22.60
C PRO A 60 69.11 -27.47 22.99
N LEU A 61 68.12 -26.79 22.43
CA LEU A 61 67.78 -25.40 22.75
C LEU A 61 67.38 -25.22 24.21
N VAL A 62 66.62 -26.20 24.72
CA VAL A 62 66.20 -26.24 26.13
C VAL A 62 66.27 -27.71 26.62
N SER A 63 66.85 -27.96 27.83
CA SER A 63 66.82 -29.24 28.45
C SER A 63 66.19 -29.15 29.85
N LEU A 64 65.10 -29.88 30.06
CA LEU A 64 64.36 -29.96 31.33
C LEU A 64 64.21 -31.44 31.70
N GLY A 65 65.19 -31.94 32.41
CA GLY A 65 65.25 -33.37 32.84
C GLY A 65 65.31 -34.30 31.61
N ARG A 66 64.27 -35.09 31.37
CA ARG A 66 64.18 -35.99 30.21
C ARG A 66 63.66 -35.30 28.92
N PHE A 67 63.19 -34.06 29.01
CA PHE A 67 62.65 -33.30 27.89
C PHE A 67 63.77 -32.49 27.26
N ARG A 68 64.02 -32.70 25.97
CA ARG A 68 65.01 -31.97 25.20
C ARG A 68 64.32 -31.35 23.99
N LEU A 69 64.37 -30.03 23.85
CA LEU A 69 63.76 -29.28 22.76
C LEU A 69 64.84 -28.80 21.82
N TYR A 70 64.66 -29.06 20.54
CA TYR A 70 65.58 -28.69 19.47
C TYR A 70 64.99 -27.56 18.61
N MET A 71 65.80 -26.95 17.74
CA MET A 71 65.32 -25.93 16.80
C MET A 71 64.42 -26.55 15.70
N PRO A 72 63.43 -25.79 15.20
CA PRO A 72 62.45 -26.34 14.26
C PRO A 72 63.02 -26.97 12.96
N LEU A 73 64.23 -26.64 12.58
CA LEU A 73 64.85 -27.10 11.33
C LEU A 73 66.03 -28.05 11.53
N ASP A 74 66.39 -28.40 12.79
CA ASP A 74 67.53 -29.27 13.08
C ASP A 74 67.43 -30.67 12.42
N TRP A 75 66.21 -31.19 12.24
CA TRP A 75 66.02 -32.49 11.58
C TRP A 75 66.52 -32.49 10.11
N ILE A 76 66.56 -31.33 9.44
CA ILE A 76 67.08 -31.20 8.06
C ILE A 76 68.62 -31.37 8.08
N GLU A 77 69.28 -30.73 9.07
CA GLU A 77 70.73 -30.87 9.26
C GLU A 77 71.08 -32.30 9.65
N TRP A 78 70.30 -32.90 10.54
CA TRP A 78 70.47 -34.32 10.91
C TRP A 78 70.24 -35.23 9.69
N TYR A 79 69.27 -34.99 8.84
CA TYR A 79 69.06 -35.71 7.62
C TYR A 79 70.29 -35.60 6.68
N ALA A 80 70.82 -34.42 6.47
CA ALA A 80 71.98 -34.22 5.61
C ALA A 80 73.21 -35.03 6.07
N HIS A 81 73.41 -35.17 7.38
CA HIS A 81 74.54 -35.88 7.95
C HIS A 81 74.36 -37.42 8.12
N TRP A 82 73.10 -37.85 8.41
CA TRP A 82 72.86 -39.21 8.85
C TRP A 82 71.98 -40.07 7.97
N HIS A 83 71.41 -39.54 6.88
CA HIS A 83 70.51 -40.29 6.00
C HIS A 83 71.17 -41.49 5.30
N ALA A 84 72.47 -41.47 5.13
CA ALA A 84 73.26 -42.52 4.44
C ALA A 84 73.61 -43.67 5.32
N LEU A 85 73.29 -43.61 6.64
CA LEU A 85 73.53 -44.71 7.56
C LEU A 85 72.61 -45.92 7.27
N ALA A 86 73.16 -47.11 7.15
CA ALA A 86 72.43 -48.34 6.87
C ALA A 86 71.59 -48.86 8.05
N ASP A 87 71.33 -48.05 9.07
CA ASP A 87 70.52 -48.44 10.24
C ASP A 87 69.04 -48.27 9.97
N PRO A 88 68.23 -49.32 10.08
CA PRO A 88 66.78 -49.24 9.80
C PRO A 88 66.01 -48.26 10.68
N THR A 89 66.46 -48.01 11.90
CA THR A 89 65.87 -47.11 12.89
C THR A 89 66.06 -45.63 12.47
N VAL A 90 67.28 -45.32 12.01
CA VAL A 90 67.61 -43.96 11.50
C VAL A 90 66.90 -43.70 10.22
N SER A 91 66.94 -44.59 9.23
CA SER A 91 66.25 -44.44 7.95
C SER A 91 64.74 -44.36 8.13
N GLY A 92 64.14 -45.19 9.03
CA GLY A 92 62.71 -45.16 9.29
C GLY A 92 62.23 -43.86 9.96
N ALA A 93 63.05 -43.27 10.88
CA ALA A 93 62.71 -41.99 11.53
C ALA A 93 62.62 -40.84 10.52
N PHE A 94 63.61 -40.73 9.65
CA PHE A 94 63.61 -39.69 8.59
C PHE A 94 62.53 -39.92 7.54
N HIS A 95 62.27 -41.16 7.13
CA HIS A 95 61.21 -41.49 6.18
C HIS A 95 59.85 -41.11 6.71
N ASN A 96 59.54 -41.43 7.96
CA ASN A 96 58.27 -41.05 8.59
C ASN A 96 58.15 -39.54 8.78
N ALA A 97 59.24 -38.83 9.15
CA ALA A 97 59.25 -37.37 9.25
C ALA A 97 58.97 -36.70 7.89
N PHE A 98 59.50 -37.25 6.81
CA PHE A 98 59.25 -36.79 5.46
C PHE A 98 57.75 -36.94 5.09
N TRP A 99 57.15 -38.10 5.37
CA TRP A 99 55.73 -38.33 5.12
C TRP A 99 54.84 -37.43 6.00
N LEU A 100 55.21 -37.16 7.24
CA LEU A 100 54.53 -36.23 8.12
C LEU A 100 54.61 -34.81 7.57
N LEU A 101 55.78 -34.39 7.10
CA LEU A 101 55.96 -33.09 6.47
C LEU A 101 55.12 -32.96 5.20
N LEU A 102 55.12 -33.99 4.33
CA LEU A 102 54.35 -33.98 3.08
C LEU A 102 52.84 -33.93 3.33
N ALA A 103 52.33 -34.71 4.25
CA ALA A 103 50.92 -34.72 4.60
C ALA A 103 50.50 -33.39 5.25
N GLY A 104 51.33 -32.85 6.17
CA GLY A 104 51.09 -31.60 6.85
C GLY A 104 51.12 -30.40 5.89
N THR A 105 52.09 -30.32 4.99
CA THR A 105 52.14 -29.26 3.96
C THR A 105 50.96 -29.36 3.01
N GLY A 106 50.50 -30.55 2.65
CA GLY A 106 49.26 -30.76 1.88
C GLY A 106 48.05 -30.23 2.59
N ALA A 107 47.90 -30.51 3.89
CA ALA A 107 46.79 -29.98 4.70
C ALA A 107 46.83 -28.44 4.82
N ILE A 108 48.02 -27.86 4.98
CA ILE A 108 48.20 -26.39 5.03
C ILE A 108 47.85 -25.77 3.64
N ALA A 109 48.23 -26.39 2.55
CA ALA A 109 47.86 -25.91 1.21
C ALA A 109 46.34 -25.91 0.97
N VAL A 110 45.64 -26.96 1.42
CA VAL A 110 44.16 -27.02 1.37
C VAL A 110 43.54 -25.93 2.24
N PHE A 111 44.07 -25.73 3.46
CA PHE A 111 43.61 -24.66 4.35
C PHE A 111 43.79 -23.26 3.71
N VAL A 112 44.94 -23.00 3.09
CA VAL A 112 45.21 -21.73 2.41
C VAL A 112 44.24 -21.54 1.24
N ALA A 113 44.06 -22.57 0.39
CA ALA A 113 43.14 -22.51 -0.73
C ALA A 113 41.70 -22.27 -0.29
N TYR A 114 41.24 -22.94 0.76
CA TYR A 114 39.91 -22.71 1.34
C TYR A 114 39.77 -21.31 1.92
N SER A 115 40.78 -20.83 2.65
CA SER A 115 40.75 -19.47 3.24
C SER A 115 40.72 -18.37 2.15
N LEU A 116 41.49 -18.55 1.08
CA LEU A 116 41.50 -17.61 -0.06
C LEU A 116 40.16 -17.60 -0.78
N LYS A 117 39.57 -18.79 -1.02
CA LYS A 117 38.23 -18.91 -1.61
C LYS A 117 37.18 -18.19 -0.74
N ARG A 118 37.14 -18.46 0.56
CA ARG A 118 36.21 -17.85 1.52
C ARG A 118 36.39 -16.33 1.60
N ASN A 119 37.63 -15.84 1.62
CA ASN A 119 37.91 -14.41 1.64
C ASN A 119 37.45 -13.72 0.36
N ARG A 120 37.59 -14.38 -0.80
CA ARG A 120 37.11 -13.88 -2.09
C ARG A 120 35.57 -13.79 -2.13
N GLU A 121 34.88 -14.84 -1.66
CA GLU A 121 33.41 -14.85 -1.56
C GLU A 121 32.89 -13.74 -0.61
N GLN A 122 33.58 -13.47 0.50
CA GLN A 122 33.22 -12.38 1.41
C GLN A 122 33.42 -10.99 0.78
N LEU A 123 34.49 -10.78 0.03
CA LEU A 123 34.75 -9.52 -0.67
C LEU A 123 33.73 -9.29 -1.81
N GLU A 124 33.32 -10.33 -2.51
CA GLU A 124 32.28 -10.27 -3.54
C GLU A 124 30.92 -9.88 -2.90
N LEU A 125 30.55 -10.45 -1.74
CA LEU A 125 29.33 -10.10 -1.00
C LEU A 125 29.35 -8.66 -0.42
N GLU A 126 30.49 -8.17 0.04
CA GLU A 126 30.65 -6.77 0.50
C GLU A 126 30.56 -5.77 -0.65
N SER A 127 31.00 -6.14 -1.85
CA SER A 127 30.95 -5.32 -3.07
C SER A 127 29.53 -5.24 -3.63
N GLU A 128 28.73 -6.29 -3.54
CA GLU A 128 27.34 -6.33 -4.05
C GLU A 128 26.40 -5.35 -3.35
N SER A 129 26.71 -4.88 -2.14
CA SER A 129 25.86 -3.97 -1.37
C SER A 129 26.34 -2.51 -1.31
N LEU A 130 27.49 -2.17 -1.91
CA LEU A 130 28.15 -0.87 -1.71
C LEU A 130 27.31 0.33 -2.19
N HIS A 131 26.53 0.18 -3.24
CA HIS A 131 25.70 1.23 -3.85
C HIS A 131 24.19 1.00 -3.72
N GLY A 132 23.77 -0.03 -2.99
CA GLY A 132 22.38 -0.38 -2.75
C GLY A 132 22.17 -1.88 -2.65
N SER A 133 21.26 -2.27 -1.76
CA SER A 133 20.95 -3.68 -1.44
C SER A 133 19.56 -4.10 -1.93
N ALA A 134 18.96 -3.33 -2.85
CA ALA A 134 17.62 -3.64 -3.35
C ALA A 134 17.62 -4.99 -4.11
N HIS A 135 16.65 -5.82 -3.77
CA HIS A 135 16.42 -7.12 -4.39
C HIS A 135 14.93 -7.43 -4.40
N TRP A 136 14.51 -8.41 -5.17
CA TRP A 136 13.13 -8.90 -5.13
C TRP A 136 12.92 -9.78 -3.91
N ALA A 137 11.76 -9.63 -3.27
CA ALA A 137 11.41 -10.38 -2.08
C ALA A 137 11.48 -11.90 -2.34
N SER A 138 12.25 -12.59 -1.51
CA SER A 138 12.29 -14.04 -1.40
C SER A 138 11.02 -14.58 -0.74
N GLU A 139 10.78 -15.90 -0.83
CA GLU A 139 9.63 -16.54 -0.18
C GLU A 139 9.52 -16.19 1.31
N LYS A 140 10.62 -16.26 2.04
CA LYS A 140 10.64 -15.93 3.48
C LYS A 140 10.32 -14.46 3.76
N GLU A 141 10.69 -13.55 2.88
CA GLU A 141 10.37 -12.13 3.02
C GLU A 141 8.90 -11.90 2.70
N VAL A 142 8.37 -12.54 1.65
CA VAL A 142 6.93 -12.47 1.34
C VAL A 142 6.09 -13.06 2.49
N GLU A 143 6.49 -14.18 3.08
CA GLU A 143 5.83 -14.74 4.27
C GLU A 143 5.82 -13.76 5.46
N ARG A 144 6.94 -13.08 5.72
CA ARG A 144 7.05 -12.07 6.80
C ARG A 144 6.12 -10.88 6.62
N THR A 145 5.73 -10.54 5.39
CA THR A 145 4.74 -9.48 5.15
C THR A 145 3.35 -9.83 5.69
N GLY A 146 3.06 -11.10 5.95
CA GLY A 146 1.73 -11.58 6.33
C GLY A 146 0.74 -11.67 5.16
N LEU A 147 1.13 -11.30 3.94
CA LEU A 147 0.23 -11.30 2.77
C LEU A 147 -0.18 -12.70 2.29
N MET A 148 0.59 -13.75 2.64
CA MET A 148 0.26 -15.15 2.31
C MET A 148 -0.79 -15.76 3.25
N GLY A 149 -1.32 -15.00 4.20
CA GLY A 149 -2.32 -15.46 5.17
C GLY A 149 -3.58 -15.99 4.52
N LYS A 150 -4.19 -17.01 5.15
CA LYS A 150 -5.45 -17.62 4.69
C LYS A 150 -6.71 -16.88 5.20
N GLY A 151 -6.53 -15.79 5.92
CA GLY A 151 -7.60 -15.02 6.55
C GLY A 151 -8.47 -14.21 5.59
N VAL A 152 -9.22 -13.29 6.17
CA VAL A 152 -9.96 -12.24 5.46
C VAL A 152 -8.97 -11.19 4.97
N GLY A 153 -9.26 -10.51 3.87
CA GLY A 153 -8.41 -9.41 3.38
C GLY A 153 -8.71 -9.05 1.94
N VAL A 154 -8.19 -7.90 1.53
CA VAL A 154 -8.27 -7.45 0.14
C VAL A 154 -7.12 -8.04 -0.66
N TYR A 155 -7.37 -8.43 -1.90
CA TYR A 155 -6.31 -8.98 -2.75
C TYR A 155 -5.43 -7.87 -3.30
N VAL A 156 -4.13 -8.11 -3.25
CA VAL A 156 -3.09 -7.18 -3.73
C VAL A 156 -2.24 -7.78 -4.84
N GLY A 157 -2.58 -8.98 -5.28
CA GLY A 157 -1.90 -9.71 -6.34
C GLY A 157 -1.60 -11.14 -5.95
N ALA A 158 -0.68 -11.77 -6.68
CA ALA A 158 -0.20 -13.12 -6.41
C ALA A 158 1.33 -13.15 -6.49
N TRP A 159 1.92 -14.13 -5.84
CA TRP A 159 3.35 -14.42 -5.90
C TRP A 159 3.57 -15.87 -6.32
N LYS A 160 4.57 -16.07 -7.17
CA LYS A 160 4.96 -17.40 -7.64
C LYS A 160 6.45 -17.57 -7.38
N ASP A 161 6.79 -18.60 -6.62
CA ASP A 161 8.19 -18.97 -6.46
C ASP A 161 8.80 -19.40 -7.82
N ALA A 162 10.05 -19.01 -8.04
CA ALA A 162 10.80 -19.38 -9.25
C ALA A 162 10.94 -20.91 -9.42
N HIS A 163 10.92 -21.65 -8.30
CA HIS A 163 11.10 -23.10 -8.27
C HIS A 163 9.80 -23.89 -8.06
N ALA A 164 8.69 -23.21 -7.69
CA ALA A 164 7.40 -23.86 -7.44
C ALA A 164 6.38 -23.54 -8.54
N SER A 165 5.62 -24.57 -8.96
CA SER A 165 4.52 -24.39 -9.92
C SER A 165 3.30 -23.69 -9.32
N ARG A 166 3.23 -23.53 -8.00
CA ARG A 166 2.06 -23.02 -7.30
C ARG A 166 2.11 -21.49 -7.17
N MET A 167 0.99 -20.85 -7.51
CA MET A 167 0.76 -19.43 -7.31
C MET A 167 0.10 -19.19 -5.93
N HIS A 168 0.64 -18.29 -5.12
CA HIS A 168 0.11 -17.88 -3.84
C HIS A 168 -0.58 -16.52 -3.99
N TYR A 169 -1.89 -16.45 -3.71
CA TYR A 169 -2.61 -15.19 -3.71
C TYR A 169 -2.25 -14.40 -2.46
N LEU A 170 -1.93 -13.13 -2.67
CA LEU A 170 -1.53 -12.21 -1.63
C LEU A 170 -2.73 -11.37 -1.19
N ARG A 171 -3.01 -11.40 0.12
CA ARG A 171 -4.12 -10.70 0.75
C ARG A 171 -3.64 -9.83 1.90
N HIS A 172 -4.15 -8.61 1.96
CA HIS A 172 -3.85 -7.67 3.02
C HIS A 172 -5.06 -7.48 3.93
N ASP A 173 -4.99 -7.99 5.16
CA ASP A 173 -6.06 -7.91 6.16
C ASP A 173 -5.86 -6.76 7.17
N GLY A 174 -4.70 -6.14 7.22
CA GLY A 174 -4.41 -4.99 8.06
C GLY A 174 -5.35 -3.80 7.83
N PRO A 175 -5.35 -2.81 8.72
CA PRO A 175 -6.16 -1.60 8.60
C PRO A 175 -5.66 -0.67 7.49
N GLU A 176 -4.43 -0.80 7.06
CA GLU A 176 -3.75 0.09 6.12
C GLU A 176 -4.45 0.14 4.77
N HIS A 177 -4.45 1.33 4.18
CA HIS A 177 -5.08 1.59 2.89
C HIS A 177 -4.24 1.07 1.73
N VAL A 178 -4.91 0.74 0.63
CA VAL A 178 -4.30 0.21 -0.59
C VAL A 178 -4.48 1.20 -1.73
N MET A 179 -3.41 1.46 -2.48
CA MET A 179 -3.46 2.19 -3.75
C MET A 179 -3.00 1.29 -4.90
N ALA A 180 -3.76 1.29 -6.00
CA ALA A 180 -3.41 0.54 -7.20
C ALA A 180 -3.19 1.48 -8.39
N PHE A 181 -2.05 1.34 -9.05
CA PHE A 181 -1.73 1.97 -10.32
C PHE A 181 -2.09 1.00 -11.45
N ALA A 182 -3.21 1.24 -12.09
CA ALA A 182 -3.74 0.30 -13.07
C ALA A 182 -4.40 1.04 -14.26
N PRO A 183 -3.66 1.18 -15.38
CA PRO A 183 -4.18 1.83 -16.59
C PRO A 183 -5.46 1.19 -17.11
N THR A 184 -6.16 1.90 -17.97
CA THR A 184 -7.35 1.39 -18.65
C THR A 184 -7.01 0.12 -19.44
N ARG A 185 -7.87 -0.91 -19.34
CA ARG A 185 -7.69 -2.24 -19.98
C ARG A 185 -6.49 -3.05 -19.48
N SER A 186 -5.89 -2.68 -18.34
CA SER A 186 -4.80 -3.45 -17.71
C SER A 186 -5.27 -4.69 -16.95
N GLY A 187 -6.59 -4.89 -16.81
CA GLY A 187 -7.13 -6.01 -16.05
C GLY A 187 -7.42 -5.70 -14.58
N LYS A 188 -7.46 -4.42 -14.18
CA LYS A 188 -7.70 -4.01 -12.77
C LYS A 188 -8.97 -4.59 -12.17
N GLY A 189 -10.09 -4.51 -12.90
CA GLY A 189 -11.39 -5.06 -12.46
C GLY A 189 -11.28 -6.56 -12.21
N VAL A 190 -10.81 -7.31 -13.21
CA VAL A 190 -10.73 -8.77 -13.16
C VAL A 190 -9.66 -9.30 -12.19
N GLY A 191 -8.63 -8.48 -11.88
CA GLY A 191 -7.47 -8.90 -11.09
C GLY A 191 -7.45 -8.44 -9.64
N LEU A 192 -8.07 -7.31 -9.31
CA LEU A 192 -8.04 -6.72 -7.98
C LEU A 192 -9.45 -6.54 -7.40
N VAL A 193 -10.35 -5.90 -8.16
CA VAL A 193 -11.68 -5.53 -7.66
C VAL A 193 -12.56 -6.77 -7.48
N LEU A 194 -12.76 -7.55 -8.54
CA LEU A 194 -13.64 -8.72 -8.49
C LEU A 194 -13.15 -9.80 -7.51
N PRO A 195 -11.87 -10.23 -7.50
CA PRO A 195 -11.37 -11.16 -6.49
C PRO A 195 -11.60 -10.67 -5.06
N THR A 196 -11.38 -9.37 -4.81
CA THR A 196 -11.60 -8.76 -3.50
C THR A 196 -13.08 -8.80 -3.13
N LEU A 197 -13.97 -8.31 -3.98
CA LEU A 197 -15.41 -8.27 -3.69
C LEU A 197 -16.05 -9.66 -3.59
N LEU A 198 -15.53 -10.65 -4.31
CA LEU A 198 -15.96 -12.05 -4.25
C LEU A 198 -15.39 -12.83 -3.05
N SER A 199 -14.65 -12.18 -2.16
CA SER A 199 -14.07 -12.82 -0.98
C SER A 199 -14.19 -12.01 0.31
N TRP A 200 -14.33 -10.68 0.22
CA TRP A 200 -14.46 -9.79 1.37
C TRP A 200 -15.81 -9.98 2.05
N PRO A 201 -15.89 -10.48 3.30
CA PRO A 201 -17.16 -10.84 3.93
C PRO A 201 -17.86 -9.65 4.60
N HIS A 202 -17.11 -8.60 4.96
CA HIS A 202 -17.64 -7.42 5.66
C HIS A 202 -18.30 -6.43 4.70
N SER A 203 -18.73 -5.30 5.25
CA SER A 203 -19.38 -4.24 4.48
C SER A 203 -18.48 -3.63 3.42
N ALA A 204 -19.07 -3.12 2.36
CA ALA A 204 -18.36 -2.44 1.29
C ALA A 204 -19.18 -1.30 0.69
N VAL A 205 -18.53 -0.19 0.36
CA VAL A 205 -19.02 0.83 -0.55
C VAL A 205 -18.21 0.72 -1.83
N VAL A 206 -18.87 0.45 -2.94
CA VAL A 206 -18.23 0.18 -4.24
C VAL A 206 -18.63 1.26 -5.23
N TYR A 207 -17.67 2.05 -5.71
CA TYR A 207 -17.89 2.99 -6.79
C TYR A 207 -17.78 2.26 -8.14
N ASP A 208 -18.92 2.11 -8.83
CA ASP A 208 -19.08 1.24 -9.99
C ASP A 208 -19.60 2.03 -11.21
N ILE A 209 -18.68 2.48 -12.08
CA ILE A 209 -19.00 3.32 -13.24
C ILE A 209 -19.77 2.57 -14.35
N LYS A 210 -19.75 1.22 -14.34
CA LYS A 210 -20.37 0.43 -15.42
C LYS A 210 -21.48 -0.49 -14.94
N GLY A 211 -21.67 -0.64 -13.63
CA GLY A 211 -22.54 -1.66 -13.06
C GLY A 211 -21.97 -3.08 -13.15
N GLU A 212 -20.71 -3.24 -13.60
CA GLU A 212 -20.05 -4.55 -13.74
C GLU A 212 -19.79 -5.20 -12.38
N ASN A 213 -19.36 -4.41 -11.40
CA ASN A 213 -19.10 -4.90 -10.04
C ASN A 213 -20.42 -5.36 -9.38
N TRP A 214 -21.51 -4.61 -9.57
CA TRP A 214 -22.83 -5.04 -9.12
C TRP A 214 -23.22 -6.36 -9.76
N ALA A 215 -23.15 -6.45 -11.08
CA ALA A 215 -23.60 -7.61 -11.85
C ALA A 215 -22.86 -8.91 -11.46
N LEU A 216 -21.54 -8.81 -11.18
CA LEU A 216 -20.70 -9.99 -10.98
C LEU A 216 -20.48 -10.35 -9.50
N THR A 217 -20.77 -9.44 -8.55
CA THR A 217 -20.40 -9.71 -7.15
C THR A 217 -21.57 -9.63 -6.17
N SER A 218 -22.63 -8.88 -6.47
CA SER A 218 -23.75 -8.67 -5.55
C SER A 218 -24.53 -9.97 -5.26
N GLY A 219 -24.64 -10.85 -6.24
CA GLY A 219 -25.30 -12.15 -6.07
C GLY A 219 -24.63 -13.00 -4.99
N TRP A 220 -23.32 -13.18 -5.09
CA TRP A 220 -22.54 -13.92 -4.10
C TRP A 220 -22.56 -13.23 -2.73
N ARG A 221 -22.39 -11.91 -2.70
CA ARG A 221 -22.39 -11.15 -1.45
C ARG A 221 -23.70 -11.28 -0.69
N ARG A 222 -24.83 -11.28 -1.43
CA ARG A 222 -26.15 -11.44 -0.82
C ARG A 222 -26.42 -12.87 -0.38
N GLN A 223 -26.15 -13.86 -1.24
CA GLN A 223 -26.61 -15.24 -1.03
C GLN A 223 -25.67 -16.04 -0.13
N GLU A 224 -24.35 -15.93 -0.33
CA GLU A 224 -23.35 -16.75 0.37
C GLU A 224 -22.59 -15.98 1.44
N ALA A 225 -22.20 -14.71 1.19
CA ALA A 225 -21.52 -13.90 2.19
C ALA A 225 -22.50 -13.28 3.22
N GLY A 226 -23.81 -13.39 3.00
CA GLY A 226 -24.84 -12.96 3.94
C GLY A 226 -25.00 -11.44 4.07
N ASN A 227 -24.53 -10.68 3.09
CA ASN A 227 -24.63 -9.22 3.09
C ASN A 227 -26.01 -8.76 2.62
N HIS A 228 -26.45 -7.58 3.06
CA HIS A 228 -27.45 -6.82 2.31
C HIS A 228 -26.80 -6.23 1.07
N ALA A 229 -27.44 -6.44 -0.11
CA ALA A 229 -26.93 -5.91 -1.38
C ALA A 229 -27.79 -4.72 -1.81
N ILE A 230 -27.22 -3.52 -1.70
CA ILE A 230 -27.88 -2.26 -2.03
C ILE A 230 -27.25 -1.66 -3.28
N LYS A 231 -28.08 -1.35 -4.29
CA LYS A 231 -27.69 -0.64 -5.50
C LYS A 231 -28.27 0.77 -5.45
N PHE A 232 -27.44 1.77 -5.43
CA PHE A 232 -27.83 3.17 -5.59
C PHE A 232 -27.38 3.66 -6.97
N GLU A 233 -28.35 3.79 -7.87
CA GLU A 233 -28.20 4.29 -9.23
C GLU A 233 -29.15 5.48 -9.42
N PRO A 234 -28.68 6.72 -9.20
CA PRO A 234 -29.55 7.91 -9.19
C PRO A 234 -30.31 8.15 -10.49
N SER A 235 -29.82 7.64 -11.62
CA SER A 235 -30.44 7.75 -12.94
C SER A 235 -31.33 6.56 -13.31
N ALA A 236 -31.54 5.58 -12.44
CA ALA A 236 -32.38 4.40 -12.72
C ALA A 236 -33.85 4.79 -12.87
N ILE A 237 -34.49 4.27 -13.93
CA ILE A 237 -35.91 4.55 -14.25
C ILE A 237 -36.85 3.39 -13.89
N ASP A 238 -36.30 2.20 -13.70
CA ASP A 238 -37.00 0.91 -13.57
C ASP A 238 -37.37 0.53 -12.13
N GLY A 239 -37.00 1.37 -11.15
CA GLY A 239 -37.23 1.07 -9.73
C GLY A 239 -36.35 -0.04 -9.16
N SER A 240 -35.28 -0.43 -9.86
CA SER A 240 -34.30 -1.43 -9.37
C SER A 240 -33.31 -0.84 -8.36
N SER A 241 -33.19 0.50 -8.31
CA SER A 241 -32.31 1.24 -7.42
C SER A 241 -32.93 1.46 -6.04
N ALA A 242 -32.13 1.38 -4.98
CA ALA A 242 -32.44 2.00 -3.72
C ALA A 242 -32.45 3.52 -3.87
N ARG A 243 -33.16 4.19 -2.95
CA ARG A 243 -33.25 5.65 -2.88
C ARG A 243 -32.43 6.14 -1.68
N PHE A 244 -31.86 7.33 -1.83
CA PHE A 244 -31.11 7.95 -0.75
C PHE A 244 -31.31 9.47 -0.75
N ASN A 245 -31.91 9.98 0.31
CA ASN A 245 -32.09 11.41 0.56
C ASN A 245 -30.95 11.92 1.46
N PRO A 246 -30.02 12.73 0.96
CA PRO A 246 -28.93 13.28 1.76
C PRO A 246 -29.38 14.07 2.98
N LEU A 247 -30.54 14.78 2.90
CA LEU A 247 -31.08 15.55 4.02
C LEU A 247 -31.68 14.66 5.13
N ALA A 248 -31.98 13.41 4.84
CA ALA A 248 -32.45 12.47 5.85
C ALA A 248 -31.36 12.11 6.87
N GLU A 249 -30.07 12.31 6.56
CA GLU A 249 -28.95 12.10 7.50
C GLU A 249 -28.76 13.26 8.49
N VAL A 250 -29.49 14.40 8.30
CA VAL A 250 -29.43 15.53 9.22
C VAL A 250 -30.12 15.19 10.54
N ARG A 251 -29.45 15.45 11.65
CA ARG A 251 -29.95 15.21 13.02
C ARG A 251 -30.80 16.39 13.49
N VAL A 252 -31.96 16.53 12.88
CA VAL A 252 -32.92 17.62 13.17
C VAL A 252 -33.26 17.65 14.65
N ARG A 253 -33.36 18.84 15.22
CA ARG A 253 -33.64 19.11 16.64
C ARG A 253 -32.53 18.66 17.59
N THR A 254 -31.29 18.68 17.12
CA THR A 254 -30.11 18.47 17.97
C THR A 254 -29.12 19.60 17.75
N ASP A 255 -28.14 19.75 18.63
CA ASP A 255 -27.06 20.73 18.52
C ASP A 255 -26.19 20.52 17.26
N ARG A 256 -26.38 19.39 16.53
CA ARG A 256 -25.62 19.02 15.34
C ARG A 256 -26.30 19.39 14.02
N GLU A 257 -27.59 19.76 14.04
CA GLU A 257 -28.35 19.97 12.80
C GLU A 257 -27.75 21.04 11.89
N VAL A 258 -27.31 22.16 12.45
CA VAL A 258 -26.72 23.25 11.70
C VAL A 258 -25.39 22.79 11.05
N ALA A 259 -24.55 22.10 11.82
CA ALA A 259 -23.27 21.58 11.32
C ALA A 259 -23.49 20.53 10.22
N ASP A 260 -24.47 19.64 10.38
CA ASP A 260 -24.80 18.62 9.37
C ASP A 260 -25.23 19.26 8.06
N ILE A 261 -26.11 20.28 8.12
CA ILE A 261 -26.55 21.00 6.93
C ILE A 261 -25.43 21.82 6.30
N GLN A 262 -24.62 22.52 7.10
CA GLN A 262 -23.46 23.26 6.59
C GLN A 262 -22.51 22.34 5.81
N ASN A 263 -22.24 21.15 6.31
CA ASN A 263 -21.42 20.17 5.61
C ASN A 263 -22.02 19.77 4.25
N ILE A 264 -23.34 19.50 4.21
CA ILE A 264 -24.06 19.14 2.98
C ILE A 264 -24.02 20.31 1.98
N MET A 265 -24.37 21.52 2.40
CA MET A 265 -24.47 22.68 1.54
C MET A 265 -23.09 23.13 1.02
N THR A 266 -22.04 23.00 1.85
CA THR A 266 -20.67 23.26 1.40
C THR A 266 -20.28 22.32 0.24
N MET A 267 -20.58 21.02 0.36
CA MET A 267 -20.30 20.06 -0.71
C MET A 267 -21.09 20.32 -2.00
N ILE A 268 -22.31 20.85 -1.88
CA ILE A 268 -23.15 21.18 -3.03
C ILE A 268 -22.62 22.44 -3.74
N VAL A 269 -22.22 23.47 -2.99
CA VAL A 269 -21.76 24.76 -3.53
C VAL A 269 -20.30 24.70 -3.99
N ASP A 270 -19.54 23.75 -3.50
CA ASP A 270 -18.15 23.48 -3.93
C ASP A 270 -18.03 22.13 -4.64
N PRO A 271 -18.54 22.01 -5.88
CA PRO A 271 -18.52 20.75 -6.61
C PRO A 271 -17.11 20.30 -7.00
N ASP A 272 -16.11 21.18 -6.96
CA ASP A 272 -14.72 20.87 -7.33
C ASP A 272 -13.83 20.58 -6.12
N GLY A 273 -14.26 20.88 -4.89
CA GLY A 273 -13.48 20.70 -3.67
C GLY A 273 -12.31 21.68 -3.55
N LYS A 274 -12.52 22.92 -3.99
CA LYS A 274 -11.49 23.98 -3.92
C LYS A 274 -11.71 24.95 -2.76
N GLY A 275 -12.73 24.70 -1.95
CA GLY A 275 -13.24 25.61 -0.93
C GLY A 275 -14.08 26.76 -1.53
N LEU A 276 -14.78 27.48 -0.68
CA LEU A 276 -15.62 28.60 -1.10
C LEU A 276 -14.74 29.81 -1.46
N GLN A 277 -14.50 30.02 -2.74
CA GLN A 277 -13.52 30.99 -3.27
C GLN A 277 -14.06 32.42 -3.29
N ASP A 278 -15.31 32.60 -3.65
CA ASP A 278 -15.89 33.91 -3.93
C ASP A 278 -17.11 34.26 -3.07
N HIS A 279 -17.57 35.49 -3.21
CA HIS A 279 -18.74 36.02 -2.50
C HIS A 279 -20.02 35.24 -2.84
N TRP A 280 -20.19 34.85 -4.11
CA TRP A 280 -21.40 34.18 -4.57
C TRP A 280 -21.53 32.78 -3.99
N GLN A 281 -20.42 32.05 -3.93
CA GLN A 281 -20.38 30.73 -3.28
C GLN A 281 -20.72 30.83 -1.78
N LYS A 282 -20.07 31.77 -1.06
CA LYS A 282 -20.29 31.96 0.39
C LYS A 282 -21.72 32.38 0.70
N SER A 283 -22.25 33.32 -0.07
CA SER A 283 -23.63 33.80 0.11
C SER A 283 -24.67 32.74 -0.27
N SER A 284 -24.42 31.98 -1.33
CA SER A 284 -25.28 30.85 -1.72
C SER A 284 -25.27 29.75 -0.66
N GLN A 285 -24.11 29.41 -0.10
CA GLN A 285 -24.00 28.43 0.96
C GLN A 285 -24.80 28.87 2.21
N ALA A 286 -24.65 30.12 2.66
CA ALA A 286 -25.37 30.64 3.81
C ALA A 286 -26.90 30.65 3.57
N LEU A 287 -27.36 31.06 2.39
CA LEU A 287 -28.76 31.01 2.01
C LEU A 287 -29.29 29.58 2.02
N LEU A 288 -28.57 28.64 1.38
CA LEU A 288 -29.00 27.24 1.29
C LEU A 288 -29.05 26.55 2.63
N VAL A 289 -28.17 26.89 3.59
CA VAL A 289 -28.25 26.41 4.97
C VAL A 289 -29.55 26.84 5.63
N GLY A 290 -29.91 28.14 5.54
CA GLY A 290 -31.15 28.65 6.12
C GLY A 290 -32.41 28.06 5.47
N VAL A 291 -32.45 27.98 4.14
CA VAL A 291 -33.58 27.39 3.41
C VAL A 291 -33.71 25.90 3.69
N ALA A 292 -32.61 25.17 3.79
CA ALA A 292 -32.64 23.74 4.12
C ALA A 292 -33.22 23.49 5.52
N LEU A 293 -32.86 24.31 6.51
CA LEU A 293 -33.48 24.27 7.84
C LEU A 293 -34.99 24.53 7.74
N HIS A 294 -35.40 25.58 7.04
CA HIS A 294 -36.81 25.85 6.83
C HIS A 294 -37.55 24.65 6.21
N VAL A 295 -37.01 24.11 5.14
CA VAL A 295 -37.58 22.94 4.43
C VAL A 295 -37.71 21.74 5.37
N LEU A 296 -36.68 21.43 6.13
CA LEU A 296 -36.69 20.29 7.06
C LEU A 296 -37.73 20.46 8.19
N TYR A 297 -37.98 21.67 8.65
CA TYR A 297 -38.93 21.93 9.70
C TYR A 297 -40.37 22.10 9.20
N ALA A 298 -40.57 22.90 8.16
CA ALA A 298 -41.89 23.42 7.79
C ALA A 298 -42.47 22.86 6.49
N GLU A 299 -41.62 22.45 5.51
CA GLU A 299 -42.11 22.01 4.22
C GLU A 299 -42.44 20.51 4.22
N ARG A 300 -43.29 20.09 3.26
CA ARG A 300 -43.66 18.68 3.08
C ARG A 300 -42.56 17.88 2.38
N ASP A 301 -41.93 18.46 1.35
CA ASP A 301 -40.86 17.87 0.56
C ASP A 301 -39.50 18.17 1.20
N LYS A 302 -39.09 17.32 2.14
CA LYS A 302 -37.83 17.45 2.92
C LYS A 302 -36.63 16.91 2.14
N THR A 303 -36.45 17.39 0.92
CA THR A 303 -35.41 16.94 0.00
C THR A 303 -34.64 18.12 -0.61
N LEU A 304 -33.54 17.81 -1.30
CA LEU A 304 -32.80 18.82 -2.09
C LEU A 304 -33.66 19.38 -3.22
N ASN A 305 -34.58 18.57 -3.80
CA ASN A 305 -35.57 19.07 -4.75
C ASN A 305 -36.57 20.01 -4.07
N GLY A 306 -36.98 19.73 -2.85
CA GLY A 306 -37.86 20.60 -2.06
C GLY A 306 -37.25 21.99 -1.82
N ILE A 307 -35.90 22.06 -1.59
CA ILE A 307 -35.19 23.35 -1.53
C ILE A 307 -35.30 24.12 -2.84
N VAL A 308 -35.09 23.43 -3.96
CA VAL A 308 -35.23 24.06 -5.30
C VAL A 308 -36.65 24.55 -5.53
N ALA A 309 -37.65 23.72 -5.25
CA ALA A 309 -39.05 24.04 -5.39
C ALA A 309 -39.43 25.27 -4.56
N PHE A 310 -38.94 25.36 -3.30
CA PHE A 310 -39.16 26.51 -2.43
C PHE A 310 -38.57 27.81 -3.02
N LEU A 311 -37.31 27.77 -3.49
CA LEU A 311 -36.61 28.93 -4.03
C LEU A 311 -37.12 29.38 -5.42
N SER A 312 -37.73 28.47 -6.19
CA SER A 312 -38.21 28.72 -7.56
C SER A 312 -39.73 28.66 -7.67
N ASP A 313 -40.46 28.81 -6.57
CA ASP A 313 -41.93 28.84 -6.55
C ASP A 313 -42.45 30.02 -7.38
N PRO A 314 -43.18 29.79 -8.46
CA PRO A 314 -43.65 30.87 -9.35
C PRO A 314 -44.74 31.74 -8.71
N THR A 315 -45.31 31.29 -7.58
CA THR A 315 -46.39 32.02 -6.88
C THR A 315 -45.85 33.01 -5.84
N ARG A 316 -44.58 32.93 -5.51
CA ARG A 316 -43.91 33.78 -4.51
C ARG A 316 -42.67 34.44 -5.12
N ASP A 317 -42.60 35.75 -5.05
CA ASP A 317 -41.32 36.41 -5.29
C ASP A 317 -40.33 36.13 -4.15
N VAL A 318 -39.08 36.43 -4.40
CA VAL A 318 -37.99 36.11 -3.45
C VAL A 318 -38.17 36.82 -2.11
N GLN A 319 -38.62 38.06 -2.11
CA GLN A 319 -38.84 38.81 -0.85
C GLN A 319 -39.91 38.15 -0.01
N LYS A 320 -41.03 37.74 -0.64
CA LYS A 320 -42.10 36.99 0.05
C LYS A 320 -41.65 35.63 0.50
N ALA A 321 -40.77 34.94 -0.25
CA ALA A 321 -40.22 33.68 0.21
C ALA A 321 -39.35 33.85 1.46
N MET A 322 -38.49 34.87 1.52
CA MET A 322 -37.69 35.17 2.69
C MET A 322 -38.54 35.64 3.86
N GLN A 323 -39.53 36.47 3.60
CA GLN A 323 -40.46 36.89 4.66
C GLN A 323 -41.26 35.70 5.21
N PHE A 324 -41.68 34.79 4.33
CA PHE A 324 -42.37 33.56 4.73
C PHE A 324 -41.53 32.71 5.69
N ILE A 325 -40.21 32.61 5.51
CA ILE A 325 -39.32 31.92 6.45
C ILE A 325 -39.38 32.59 7.83
N LEU A 326 -39.35 33.94 7.87
CA LEU A 326 -39.39 34.70 9.12
C LEU A 326 -40.72 34.56 9.87
N ASP A 327 -41.82 34.45 9.14
CA ASP A 327 -43.18 34.37 9.69
C ASP A 327 -43.59 32.92 10.03
N THR A 328 -42.75 31.92 9.63
CA THR A 328 -43.05 30.50 9.86
C THR A 328 -42.67 30.07 11.28
N ASP A 329 -43.62 29.42 11.96
CA ASP A 329 -43.33 28.68 13.19
C ASP A 329 -42.64 27.36 12.86
N HIS A 330 -41.37 27.26 13.23
CA HIS A 330 -40.55 26.06 13.08
C HIS A 330 -40.62 25.16 14.34
N ASP A 331 -41.15 25.66 15.45
CA ASP A 331 -41.22 24.90 16.71
C ASP A 331 -42.62 24.41 17.02
N LEU A 332 -43.01 23.33 16.39
CA LEU A 332 -44.29 22.66 16.63
C LEU A 332 -44.42 22.10 18.07
N THR A 333 -43.35 22.07 18.85
CA THR A 333 -43.34 21.55 20.23
C THR A 333 -43.57 22.66 21.27
N GLY A 334 -43.45 23.93 20.89
CA GLY A 334 -43.63 25.09 21.75
C GLY A 334 -42.49 25.37 22.71
N SER A 335 -41.34 24.72 22.53
CA SER A 335 -40.14 24.97 23.37
C SER A 335 -39.36 26.20 22.92
N GLY A 336 -39.47 26.55 21.65
CA GLY A 336 -38.85 27.74 21.02
C GLY A 336 -37.33 27.83 21.16
N TRP A 337 -36.79 28.80 20.44
CA TRP A 337 -35.40 29.25 20.65
C TRP A 337 -35.46 30.59 21.37
N PRO A 338 -35.03 30.69 22.66
CA PRO A 338 -35.20 31.94 23.41
C PRO A 338 -34.42 33.08 22.77
N ASN A 339 -35.06 34.23 22.62
CA ASN A 339 -34.41 35.47 22.27
C ASN A 339 -33.45 35.92 23.38
N PRO A 340 -32.48 36.81 23.13
CA PRO A 340 -31.57 37.35 24.14
C PRO A 340 -32.27 38.02 25.33
N ASP A 341 -33.49 38.50 25.14
CA ASP A 341 -34.33 39.10 26.19
C ASP A 341 -35.19 38.05 26.95
N GLY A 342 -35.06 36.75 26.61
CA GLY A 342 -35.82 35.67 27.20
C GLY A 342 -37.22 35.47 26.62
N SER A 343 -37.66 36.28 25.65
CA SER A 343 -38.92 36.07 24.95
C SER A 343 -38.86 34.84 24.04
N PRO A 344 -39.95 34.08 23.86
CA PRO A 344 -39.97 32.93 22.96
C PRO A 344 -39.81 33.35 21.50
N ASN A 345 -38.97 32.66 20.77
CA ASN A 345 -38.85 32.78 19.33
C ASN A 345 -39.11 31.40 18.72
N TYR A 346 -40.14 31.30 17.90
CA TYR A 346 -40.56 30.05 17.27
C TYR A 346 -39.94 29.84 15.88
N CYS A 347 -39.36 30.90 15.29
CA CYS A 347 -38.61 30.80 14.05
C CYS A 347 -37.18 30.28 14.33
N HIS A 348 -36.71 29.29 13.55
CA HIS A 348 -35.36 28.76 13.70
C HIS A 348 -34.30 29.87 13.50
N PRO A 349 -33.42 30.14 14.50
CA PRO A 349 -32.53 31.31 14.48
C PRO A 349 -31.65 31.42 13.24
N VAL A 350 -31.08 30.28 12.75
CA VAL A 350 -30.21 30.28 11.57
C VAL A 350 -31.01 30.46 10.28
N ALA A 351 -32.24 29.92 10.18
CA ALA A 351 -33.12 30.17 9.05
C ALA A 351 -33.56 31.64 9.01
N ALA A 352 -33.91 32.21 10.16
CA ALA A 352 -34.26 33.61 10.29
C ALA A 352 -33.10 34.55 9.93
N ALA A 353 -31.89 34.25 10.39
CA ALA A 353 -30.69 35.03 10.07
C ALA A 353 -30.39 35.03 8.58
N ALA A 354 -30.45 33.86 7.89
CA ALA A 354 -30.24 33.75 6.45
C ALA A 354 -31.30 34.51 5.65
N ALA A 355 -32.59 34.41 6.05
CA ALA A 355 -33.67 35.15 5.41
C ALA A 355 -33.50 36.66 5.59
N ARG A 356 -33.13 37.13 6.79
CA ARG A 356 -32.88 38.54 7.09
C ARG A 356 -31.69 39.08 6.30
N ASP A 357 -30.60 38.32 6.19
CA ASP A 357 -29.43 38.69 5.38
C ASP A 357 -29.84 38.92 3.91
N MET A 358 -30.62 38.00 3.37
CA MET A 358 -31.10 38.12 1.99
C MET A 358 -32.02 39.33 1.78
N LEU A 359 -32.91 39.67 2.74
CA LEU A 359 -33.77 40.83 2.64
C LEU A 359 -33.00 42.15 2.70
N ASN A 360 -31.87 42.18 3.42
CA ASN A 360 -31.00 43.34 3.57
C ASN A 360 -30.14 43.63 2.33
N LYS A 361 -29.99 42.66 1.42
CA LYS A 361 -29.19 42.82 0.17
C LYS A 361 -29.94 43.67 -0.86
N ALA A 362 -29.18 44.39 -1.70
CA ALA A 362 -29.75 45.05 -2.87
C ALA A 362 -30.40 44.03 -3.84
N ASP A 363 -31.36 44.46 -4.61
CA ASP A 363 -32.16 43.56 -5.45
C ASP A 363 -31.30 42.77 -6.46
N GLU A 364 -30.31 43.41 -7.07
CA GLU A 364 -29.38 42.78 -8.01
C GLU A 364 -28.50 41.72 -7.33
N GLU A 365 -27.94 42.03 -6.15
CA GLU A 365 -27.12 41.08 -5.38
C GLU A 365 -27.97 39.89 -4.92
N ARG A 366 -29.16 40.16 -4.38
CA ARG A 366 -30.10 39.12 -3.93
C ARG A 366 -30.46 38.17 -5.07
N SER A 367 -30.83 38.73 -6.25
CA SER A 367 -31.14 37.95 -7.43
C SER A 367 -29.97 37.10 -7.89
N GLY A 368 -28.75 37.66 -7.87
CA GLY A 368 -27.53 36.93 -8.21
C GLY A 368 -27.22 35.76 -7.28
N VAL A 369 -27.34 35.97 -5.96
CA VAL A 369 -27.12 34.90 -4.94
C VAL A 369 -28.11 33.75 -5.14
N ILE A 370 -29.41 34.06 -5.36
CA ILE A 370 -30.43 33.02 -5.54
C ILE A 370 -30.24 32.26 -6.83
N SER A 371 -29.95 32.97 -7.95
CA SER A 371 -29.64 32.31 -9.20
C SER A 371 -28.47 31.36 -9.09
N SER A 372 -27.42 31.76 -8.36
CA SER A 372 -26.27 30.93 -8.09
C SER A 372 -26.63 29.70 -7.21
N ALA A 373 -27.40 29.92 -6.16
CA ALA A 373 -27.87 28.85 -5.26
C ALA A 373 -28.70 27.79 -6.02
N ILE A 374 -29.62 28.22 -6.87
CA ILE A 374 -30.46 27.35 -7.72
C ILE A 374 -29.57 26.59 -8.72
N ALA A 375 -28.55 27.25 -9.29
CA ALA A 375 -27.64 26.62 -10.26
C ALA A 375 -26.91 25.41 -9.66
N TYR A 376 -26.46 25.50 -8.40
CA TYR A 376 -25.83 24.37 -7.70
C TYR A 376 -26.77 23.19 -7.46
N LEU A 377 -28.07 23.44 -7.40
CA LEU A 377 -29.09 22.42 -7.17
C LEU A 377 -29.76 21.89 -8.45
N THR A 378 -29.30 22.31 -9.64
CA THR A 378 -29.94 21.97 -10.92
C THR A 378 -30.08 20.47 -11.13
N LEU A 379 -29.14 19.65 -10.65
CA LEU A 379 -29.19 18.19 -10.72
C LEU A 379 -30.49 17.63 -10.13
N TYR A 380 -30.98 18.20 -9.02
CA TYR A 380 -32.14 17.69 -8.29
C TYR A 380 -33.48 18.11 -8.90
N ARG A 381 -33.47 18.93 -9.96
CA ARG A 381 -34.66 19.24 -10.78
C ARG A 381 -34.99 18.13 -11.78
N ASP A 382 -34.05 17.23 -12.06
CA ASP A 382 -34.31 16.05 -12.88
C ASP A 382 -35.31 15.14 -12.14
N PRO A 383 -36.49 14.84 -12.74
CA PRO A 383 -37.52 14.04 -12.08
C PRO A 383 -37.04 12.64 -11.67
N ILE A 384 -36.09 12.08 -12.39
CA ILE A 384 -35.51 10.74 -12.07
C ILE A 384 -34.63 10.85 -10.83
N VAL A 385 -33.72 11.81 -10.80
CA VAL A 385 -32.84 12.06 -9.64
C VAL A 385 -33.67 12.48 -8.43
N ALA A 386 -34.66 13.38 -8.60
CA ALA A 386 -35.55 13.80 -7.52
C ALA A 386 -36.28 12.61 -6.90
N ARG A 387 -36.82 11.70 -7.71
CA ARG A 387 -37.48 10.47 -7.22
C ARG A 387 -36.52 9.55 -6.45
N ASN A 388 -35.30 9.35 -6.97
CA ASN A 388 -34.32 8.46 -6.36
C ASN A 388 -33.62 9.10 -5.15
N THR A 389 -33.84 10.41 -4.89
CA THR A 389 -33.35 11.12 -3.70
C THR A 389 -34.50 11.63 -2.80
N ALA A 390 -35.74 11.15 -3.00
CA ALA A 390 -36.91 11.62 -2.25
C ALA A 390 -36.97 11.04 -0.82
N VAL A 391 -36.56 9.81 -0.64
CA VAL A 391 -36.55 9.09 0.65
C VAL A 391 -35.26 8.27 0.78
N SER A 392 -35.01 7.73 1.98
CA SER A 392 -33.87 6.85 2.19
C SER A 392 -34.34 5.41 2.43
N ASP A 393 -33.89 4.49 1.60
CA ASP A 393 -34.08 3.05 1.76
C ASP A 393 -32.97 2.43 2.64
N PHE A 394 -31.95 3.19 3.02
CA PHE A 394 -30.88 2.85 3.98
C PHE A 394 -30.35 4.13 4.64
N ARG A 395 -29.63 3.97 5.73
CA ARG A 395 -28.90 5.06 6.43
C ARG A 395 -27.40 4.82 6.37
N ILE A 396 -26.61 5.88 6.46
CA ILE A 396 -25.15 5.78 6.51
C ILE A 396 -24.69 4.90 7.69
N HIS A 397 -25.32 5.07 8.85
CA HIS A 397 -25.01 4.28 10.04
C HIS A 397 -25.19 2.77 9.83
N ASP A 398 -26.16 2.34 9.01
CA ASP A 398 -26.45 0.93 8.76
C ASP A 398 -25.28 0.22 8.05
N LEU A 399 -24.48 0.95 7.25
CA LEU A 399 -23.35 0.39 6.51
C LEU A 399 -22.38 -0.40 7.39
N MET A 400 -22.21 -0.01 8.66
CA MET A 400 -21.29 -0.69 9.56
C MET A 400 -21.97 -1.26 10.82
N ASN A 401 -23.25 -0.99 11.04
CA ASN A 401 -23.91 -1.29 12.33
C ASN A 401 -25.19 -2.13 12.20
N ASP A 402 -25.67 -2.43 11.00
CA ASP A 402 -26.78 -3.38 10.81
C ASP A 402 -26.37 -4.78 11.33
N GLU A 403 -27.32 -5.67 11.52
CA GLU A 403 -27.05 -7.05 11.97
C GLU A 403 -26.20 -7.83 10.95
N LYS A 404 -26.41 -7.56 9.67
CA LYS A 404 -25.65 -8.12 8.57
C LYS A 404 -24.76 -7.07 7.93
N PRO A 405 -23.59 -7.46 7.40
CA PRO A 405 -22.78 -6.55 6.62
C PRO A 405 -23.55 -5.99 5.43
N VAL A 406 -23.27 -4.76 5.04
CA VAL A 406 -23.97 -4.05 3.94
C VAL A 406 -23.02 -3.78 2.79
N SER A 407 -23.43 -4.15 1.59
CA SER A 407 -22.72 -3.86 0.34
C SER A 407 -23.48 -2.81 -0.45
N LEU A 408 -22.99 -1.58 -0.41
CA LEU A 408 -23.56 -0.46 -1.16
C LEU A 408 -22.79 -0.25 -2.47
N TYR A 409 -23.46 -0.42 -3.60
CA TYR A 409 -22.91 -0.15 -4.93
C TYR A 409 -23.43 1.18 -5.44
N LEU A 410 -22.51 2.11 -5.67
CA LEU A 410 -22.79 3.42 -6.27
C LEU A 410 -22.62 3.28 -7.79
N VAL A 411 -23.72 2.94 -8.46
CA VAL A 411 -23.71 2.68 -9.89
C VAL A 411 -23.94 3.97 -10.66
N VAL A 412 -22.99 4.33 -11.51
CA VAL A 412 -23.05 5.55 -12.30
C VAL A 412 -22.73 5.24 -13.76
N PRO A 413 -23.72 5.32 -14.66
CA PRO A 413 -23.45 5.14 -16.09
C PRO A 413 -22.39 6.12 -16.60
N PRO A 414 -21.48 5.69 -17.50
CA PRO A 414 -20.44 6.56 -18.04
C PRO A 414 -20.98 7.87 -18.67
N SER A 415 -22.17 7.82 -19.28
CA SER A 415 -22.85 8.98 -19.87
C SER A 415 -23.27 10.03 -18.85
N ASP A 416 -23.56 9.62 -17.62
CA ASP A 416 -24.04 10.48 -16.54
C ASP A 416 -22.97 10.81 -15.49
N LYS A 417 -21.76 10.31 -15.67
CA LYS A 417 -20.70 10.38 -14.66
C LYS A 417 -20.43 11.80 -14.16
N ASP A 418 -20.26 12.74 -15.06
CA ASP A 418 -19.94 14.13 -14.68
C ASP A 418 -21.16 14.84 -14.08
N ARG A 419 -22.35 14.55 -14.57
CA ARG A 419 -23.61 15.12 -14.08
C ARG A 419 -23.94 14.64 -12.66
N LEU A 420 -23.77 13.35 -12.38
CA LEU A 420 -24.06 12.73 -11.07
C LEU A 420 -22.91 12.86 -10.05
N ARG A 421 -21.74 13.27 -10.50
CA ARG A 421 -20.55 13.41 -9.63
C ARG A 421 -20.82 14.16 -8.32
N PRO A 422 -21.52 15.32 -8.29
CA PRO A 422 -21.77 16.04 -7.04
C PRO A 422 -22.54 15.22 -6.00
N LEU A 423 -23.54 14.45 -6.41
CA LEU A 423 -24.34 13.60 -5.53
C LEU A 423 -23.51 12.43 -4.97
N ILE A 424 -22.71 11.77 -5.81
CA ILE A 424 -21.84 10.66 -5.36
C ILE A 424 -20.76 11.17 -4.38
N ARG A 425 -20.17 12.33 -4.66
CA ARG A 425 -19.23 13.00 -3.76
C ARG A 425 -19.86 13.30 -2.40
N LEU A 426 -21.08 13.85 -2.41
CA LEU A 426 -21.83 14.15 -1.20
C LEU A 426 -22.07 12.88 -0.38
N LEU A 427 -22.50 11.79 -1.02
CA LEU A 427 -22.73 10.51 -0.32
C LEU A 427 -21.43 9.95 0.27
N ILE A 428 -20.33 9.91 -0.48
CA ILE A 428 -19.03 9.44 0.04
C ILE A 428 -18.55 10.32 1.21
N ASN A 429 -18.72 11.63 1.11
CA ASN A 429 -18.41 12.57 2.21
C ASN A 429 -19.23 12.25 3.47
N GLN A 430 -20.53 12.03 3.32
CA GLN A 430 -21.42 11.65 4.42
C GLN A 430 -21.02 10.30 5.02
N VAL A 431 -20.63 9.32 4.20
CA VAL A 431 -20.11 8.02 4.67
C VAL A 431 -18.87 8.21 5.55
N VAL A 432 -17.89 8.98 5.07
CA VAL A 432 -16.66 9.19 5.83
C VAL A 432 -16.95 9.95 7.13
N ARG A 433 -17.65 11.09 7.07
CA ARG A 433 -17.95 11.90 8.25
C ARG A 433 -18.84 11.18 9.27
N GLY A 434 -19.92 10.54 8.81
CA GLY A 434 -20.89 9.88 9.69
C GLY A 434 -20.32 8.65 10.41
N LEU A 435 -19.41 7.93 9.78
CA LEU A 435 -18.82 6.72 10.35
C LEU A 435 -17.50 6.97 11.10
N THR A 436 -16.99 8.20 11.13
CA THR A 436 -15.76 8.55 11.87
C THR A 436 -16.02 9.51 13.04
N GLU A 437 -17.26 9.70 13.44
CA GLU A 437 -17.61 10.66 14.49
C GLU A 437 -17.22 10.22 15.89
N LYS A 438 -17.35 8.92 16.20
CA LYS A 438 -17.10 8.38 17.54
C LYS A 438 -16.06 7.28 17.52
N MET A 439 -15.04 7.44 18.38
CA MET A 439 -14.03 6.42 18.64
C MET A 439 -14.14 5.98 20.10
N GLU A 440 -14.11 4.69 20.33
CA GLU A 440 -14.02 4.11 21.66
C GLU A 440 -12.57 3.80 22.02
N PHE A 441 -12.24 3.96 23.30
CA PHE A 441 -10.92 3.59 23.83
C PHE A 441 -11.10 2.51 24.88
N LYS A 442 -10.45 1.37 24.69
CA LYS A 442 -10.46 0.27 25.64
C LYS A 442 -9.02 -0.19 25.87
N ASP A 443 -8.61 -0.27 27.15
CA ASP A 443 -7.28 -0.69 27.56
C ASP A 443 -6.13 0.11 26.88
N GLY A 444 -6.32 1.43 26.70
CA GLY A 444 -5.33 2.32 26.07
C GLY A 444 -5.20 2.18 24.57
N ARG A 445 -6.10 1.44 23.91
CA ARG A 445 -6.15 1.26 22.46
C ARG A 445 -7.46 1.79 21.90
N SER A 446 -7.42 2.37 20.70
CA SER A 446 -8.62 2.68 19.94
C SER A 446 -9.30 1.39 19.49
N VAL A 447 -10.60 1.27 19.77
CA VAL A 447 -11.43 0.15 19.36
C VAL A 447 -12.55 0.72 18.50
N THR A 448 -12.81 0.09 17.36
CA THR A 448 -13.95 0.49 16.55
C THR A 448 -15.25 0.22 17.30
N ALA A 449 -16.13 1.23 17.36
CA ALA A 449 -17.48 1.10 17.90
C ALA A 449 -18.43 0.34 16.96
N HIS A 450 -17.99 0.05 15.73
CA HIS A 450 -18.82 -0.53 14.68
C HIS A 450 -18.80 -2.07 14.69
N LYS A 451 -19.92 -2.70 14.30
CA LYS A 451 -20.05 -4.17 14.19
C LYS A 451 -19.24 -4.74 13.04
N HIS A 452 -19.15 -4.04 11.91
CA HIS A 452 -18.53 -4.50 10.68
C HIS A 452 -17.44 -3.54 10.22
N ARG A 453 -16.37 -4.07 9.61
CA ARG A 453 -15.39 -3.27 8.86
C ARG A 453 -16.05 -2.81 7.56
N LEU A 454 -15.64 -1.64 7.05
CA LEU A 454 -16.10 -1.09 5.79
C LEU A 454 -14.95 -0.96 4.78
N LEU A 455 -15.10 -1.60 3.63
CA LEU A 455 -14.20 -1.42 2.50
C LEU A 455 -14.75 -0.32 1.57
N LEU A 456 -13.98 0.73 1.35
CA LEU A 456 -14.23 1.73 0.32
C LEU A 456 -13.48 1.29 -0.94
N MET A 457 -14.17 0.61 -1.87
CA MET A 457 -13.62 0.16 -3.15
C MET A 457 -13.89 1.21 -4.23
N LEU A 458 -12.91 2.09 -4.49
CA LEU A 458 -13.05 3.21 -5.41
C LEU A 458 -12.26 2.94 -6.70
N ASP A 459 -12.91 2.25 -7.66
CA ASP A 459 -12.30 1.75 -8.90
C ASP A 459 -11.81 2.84 -9.88
N GLU A 460 -12.27 4.05 -9.75
CA GLU A 460 -11.84 5.22 -10.53
C GLU A 460 -11.78 6.44 -9.62
N PHE A 461 -10.96 6.35 -8.56
CA PHE A 461 -10.94 7.35 -7.49
C PHE A 461 -10.77 8.81 -8.00
N PRO A 462 -9.83 9.11 -8.93
CA PRO A 462 -9.64 10.48 -9.40
C PRO A 462 -10.85 11.08 -10.14
N SER A 463 -11.76 10.25 -10.64
CA SER A 463 -12.96 10.74 -11.34
C SER A 463 -13.97 11.43 -10.42
N LEU A 464 -13.83 11.23 -9.12
CA LEU A 464 -14.63 11.92 -8.10
C LEU A 464 -14.18 13.38 -7.90
N GLY A 465 -13.01 13.77 -8.42
CA GLY A 465 -12.41 15.07 -8.13
C GLY A 465 -11.86 15.14 -6.71
N LYS A 466 -11.54 16.35 -6.25
CA LYS A 466 -10.99 16.55 -4.91
C LYS A 466 -12.05 16.35 -3.83
N LEU A 467 -11.80 15.47 -2.88
CA LEU A 467 -12.58 15.22 -1.68
C LEU A 467 -11.72 15.58 -0.45
N ASP A 468 -11.80 16.83 0.02
CA ASP A 468 -10.95 17.32 1.12
C ASP A 468 -11.09 16.47 2.37
N VAL A 469 -12.34 16.12 2.74
CA VAL A 469 -12.58 15.25 3.90
C VAL A 469 -11.89 13.90 3.76
N PHE A 470 -11.76 13.38 2.54
CA PHE A 470 -11.12 12.10 2.31
C PHE A 470 -9.60 12.21 2.45
N GLU A 471 -8.99 13.26 1.90
CA GLU A 471 -7.56 13.55 2.03
C GLU A 471 -7.15 13.72 3.50
N GLU A 472 -7.92 14.52 4.24
CA GLU A 472 -7.67 14.76 5.67
C GLU A 472 -7.91 13.53 6.54
N SER A 473 -8.97 12.76 6.21
CA SER A 473 -9.41 11.64 7.06
C SER A 473 -8.62 10.37 6.83
N LEU A 474 -7.98 10.18 5.67
CA LEU A 474 -7.32 8.91 5.30
C LEU A 474 -6.26 8.50 6.34
N ALA A 475 -5.63 9.46 7.01
CA ALA A 475 -4.65 9.18 8.04
C ALA A 475 -5.23 8.47 9.28
N PHE A 476 -6.54 8.58 9.56
CA PHE A 476 -7.14 8.07 10.80
C PHE A 476 -8.37 7.17 10.62
N ILE A 477 -9.03 7.15 9.45
CA ILE A 477 -10.26 6.36 9.23
C ILE A 477 -10.04 4.85 9.42
N ALA A 478 -8.82 4.38 9.26
CA ALA A 478 -8.42 3.02 9.55
C ALA A 478 -8.73 2.61 11.01
N GLY A 479 -8.56 3.54 11.96
CA GLY A 479 -8.88 3.35 13.39
C GLY A 479 -10.38 3.15 13.66
N TYR A 480 -11.23 3.65 12.78
CA TYR A 480 -12.69 3.46 12.83
C TYR A 480 -13.16 2.20 12.08
N GLY A 481 -12.25 1.42 11.52
CA GLY A 481 -12.60 0.20 10.78
C GLY A 481 -12.90 0.43 9.29
N LEU A 482 -12.61 1.62 8.76
CA LEU A 482 -12.74 1.91 7.33
C LEU A 482 -11.41 1.63 6.62
N LYS A 483 -11.47 0.85 5.55
CA LYS A 483 -10.32 0.52 4.71
C LYS A 483 -10.55 1.03 3.29
N ALA A 484 -9.67 1.91 2.81
CA ALA A 484 -9.73 2.41 1.44
C ALA A 484 -8.90 1.53 0.50
N TYR A 485 -9.47 1.21 -0.66
CA TYR A 485 -8.81 0.63 -1.81
C TYR A 485 -9.01 1.58 -3.00
N LEU A 486 -8.00 2.40 -3.24
CA LEU A 486 -8.03 3.47 -4.24
C LEU A 486 -7.36 3.00 -5.52
N ILE A 487 -8.08 3.04 -6.63
CA ILE A 487 -7.53 2.68 -7.93
C ILE A 487 -7.40 3.94 -8.78
N ILE A 488 -6.20 4.17 -9.28
CA ILE A 488 -5.85 5.27 -10.17
C ILE A 488 -5.18 4.71 -11.43
N GLN A 489 -5.28 5.42 -12.55
CA GLN A 489 -4.62 4.99 -13.79
C GLN A 489 -3.16 5.40 -13.81
N ASP A 490 -2.87 6.62 -13.34
CA ASP A 490 -1.54 7.17 -13.21
C ASP A 490 -1.49 8.22 -12.07
N ILE A 491 -0.29 8.47 -11.57
CA ILE A 491 -0.08 9.41 -10.46
C ILE A 491 -0.44 10.85 -10.84
N SER A 492 -0.33 11.22 -12.11
CA SER A 492 -0.63 12.58 -12.56
C SER A 492 -2.13 12.91 -12.44
N GLN A 493 -3.02 11.91 -12.48
CA GLN A 493 -4.44 12.13 -12.20
C GLN A 493 -4.67 12.55 -10.75
N LEU A 494 -3.96 11.93 -9.81
CA LEU A 494 -4.02 12.29 -8.40
C LEU A 494 -3.47 13.71 -8.19
N TRP A 495 -2.31 14.01 -8.76
CA TRP A 495 -1.71 15.35 -8.67
C TRP A 495 -2.56 16.44 -9.31
N THR A 496 -3.31 16.13 -10.36
CA THR A 496 -4.23 17.11 -10.99
C THR A 496 -5.39 17.44 -10.05
N ALA A 497 -5.91 16.46 -9.31
CA ALA A 497 -7.04 16.66 -8.42
C ALA A 497 -6.62 17.28 -7.07
N TYR A 498 -5.50 16.85 -6.48
CA TYR A 498 -5.11 17.16 -5.11
C TYR A 498 -3.85 18.01 -4.98
N GLY A 499 -3.07 18.17 -6.06
CA GLY A 499 -1.75 18.80 -6.03
C GLY A 499 -0.63 17.77 -5.86
N LYS A 500 0.64 18.21 -6.01
CA LYS A 500 1.79 17.31 -5.88
C LYS A 500 2.15 16.96 -4.43
N ASP A 501 1.73 17.81 -3.50
CA ASP A 501 2.01 17.68 -2.07
C ASP A 501 0.89 16.95 -1.31
N GLU A 502 0.05 16.19 -2.04
CA GLU A 502 -1.07 15.44 -1.50
C GLU A 502 -0.62 14.36 -0.51
N SER A 503 -1.45 14.09 0.49
CA SER A 503 -1.15 13.11 1.54
C SER A 503 -1.69 11.69 1.26
N ILE A 504 -2.52 11.52 0.24
CA ILE A 504 -3.22 10.26 -0.05
C ILE A 504 -2.25 9.14 -0.39
N PHE A 505 -1.26 9.44 -1.24
CA PHE A 505 -0.21 8.48 -1.59
C PHE A 505 0.57 8.00 -0.36
N SER A 506 0.92 8.92 0.53
CA SER A 506 1.68 8.62 1.76
C SER A 506 0.87 7.77 2.74
N ASN A 507 -0.44 7.99 2.81
CA ASN A 507 -1.35 7.25 3.69
C ASN A 507 -1.72 5.85 3.16
N CYS A 508 -1.38 5.54 1.90
CA CYS A 508 -1.54 4.20 1.34
C CYS A 508 -0.26 3.38 1.52
N HIS A 509 -0.19 2.57 2.59
CA HIS A 509 1.00 1.79 2.93
C HIS A 509 1.21 0.57 2.02
N VAL A 510 0.15 0.08 1.40
CA VAL A 510 0.22 -0.99 0.40
C VAL A 510 -0.03 -0.40 -0.97
N ARG A 511 0.89 -0.61 -1.90
CA ARG A 511 0.79 -0.09 -3.26
C ARG A 511 1.01 -1.21 -4.25
N VAL A 512 0.14 -1.28 -5.24
CA VAL A 512 0.25 -2.29 -6.30
C VAL A 512 0.28 -1.59 -7.66
N ALA A 513 1.05 -2.11 -8.60
CA ALA A 513 1.20 -1.47 -9.90
C ALA A 513 1.24 -2.48 -11.03
N TYR A 514 0.45 -2.23 -12.06
CA TYR A 514 0.57 -2.82 -13.40
C TYR A 514 1.48 -1.94 -14.26
N ALA A 515 1.80 -2.36 -15.47
CA ALA A 515 2.57 -1.55 -16.39
C ALA A 515 1.90 -0.18 -16.61
N PRO A 516 2.53 0.94 -16.21
CA PRO A 516 1.95 2.27 -16.40
C PRO A 516 2.12 2.75 -17.83
N ASN A 517 1.23 3.63 -18.30
CA ASN A 517 1.33 4.25 -19.61
C ASN A 517 2.08 5.60 -19.59
N LYS A 518 2.32 6.18 -18.38
CA LYS A 518 2.97 7.48 -18.22
C LYS A 518 4.32 7.33 -17.55
N ILE A 519 5.28 8.12 -18.03
CA ILE A 519 6.66 8.08 -17.57
C ILE A 519 6.80 8.51 -16.10
N GLU A 520 6.02 9.50 -15.65
CA GLU A 520 6.05 9.99 -14.28
C GLU A 520 5.69 8.88 -13.28
N THR A 521 4.70 8.07 -13.62
CA THR A 521 4.32 6.91 -12.80
C THR A 521 5.40 5.83 -12.85
N ALA A 522 5.99 5.59 -14.02
CA ALA A 522 7.08 4.63 -14.17
C ALA A 522 8.33 5.02 -13.38
N GLU A 523 8.69 6.31 -13.39
CA GLU A 523 9.81 6.84 -12.60
C GLU A 523 9.55 6.72 -11.08
N LEU A 524 8.32 7.04 -10.64
CA LEU A 524 7.93 6.86 -9.25
C LEU A 524 8.07 5.40 -8.81
N LEU A 525 7.53 4.48 -9.60
CA LEU A 525 7.59 3.04 -9.32
C LEU A 525 9.03 2.52 -9.37
N SER A 526 9.84 2.95 -10.34
CA SER A 526 11.26 2.62 -10.42
C SER A 526 12.02 3.06 -9.15
N LYS A 527 11.79 4.30 -8.67
CA LYS A 527 12.39 4.77 -7.41
C LYS A 527 11.94 3.94 -6.21
N MET A 528 10.68 3.49 -6.18
CA MET A 528 10.15 2.64 -5.12
C MET A 528 10.74 1.23 -5.11
N THR A 529 11.23 0.70 -6.24
CA THR A 529 11.93 -0.59 -6.26
C THR A 529 13.30 -0.53 -5.57
N GLY A 530 13.85 0.67 -5.38
CA GLY A 530 15.17 0.89 -4.81
C GLY A 530 16.30 0.65 -5.81
N THR A 531 17.54 0.75 -5.32
CA THR A 531 18.74 0.63 -6.13
C THR A 531 19.59 -0.56 -5.72
N ALA A 532 20.16 -1.24 -6.69
CA ALA A 532 21.10 -2.35 -6.50
C ALA A 532 22.47 -1.98 -7.07
N THR A 533 23.51 -2.58 -6.52
CA THR A 533 24.88 -2.51 -7.05
C THR A 533 25.02 -3.50 -8.22
N ILE A 534 25.46 -3.03 -9.37
CA ILE A 534 25.83 -3.89 -10.49
C ILE A 534 27.33 -3.82 -10.69
N VAL A 535 27.95 -4.99 -10.70
CA VAL A 535 29.38 -5.16 -11.01
C VAL A 535 29.56 -5.36 -12.49
N LYS A 536 30.17 -4.39 -13.18
CA LYS A 536 30.55 -4.51 -14.58
C LYS A 536 31.99 -4.97 -14.69
N HIS A 537 32.21 -6.09 -15.35
CA HIS A 537 33.55 -6.53 -15.74
C HIS A 537 33.84 -6.02 -17.15
N SER A 538 34.82 -5.12 -17.28
CA SER A 538 35.34 -4.68 -18.58
C SER A 538 36.64 -5.41 -18.86
N HIS A 539 36.68 -6.16 -19.95
CA HIS A 539 37.91 -6.78 -20.43
C HIS A 539 38.52 -5.89 -21.52
N SER A 540 39.71 -5.36 -21.27
CA SER A 540 40.48 -4.63 -22.24
C SER A 540 41.58 -5.56 -22.80
N TYR A 541 41.56 -5.76 -24.09
CA TYR A 541 42.57 -6.57 -24.81
C TYR A 541 43.57 -5.62 -25.45
N SER A 542 44.83 -5.64 -24.99
CA SER A 542 45.93 -4.96 -25.67
C SER A 542 46.92 -5.99 -26.14
N GLY A 543 47.07 -6.12 -27.45
CA GLY A 543 48.01 -7.03 -28.07
C GLY A 543 48.44 -6.52 -29.44
N SER A 544 49.71 -6.71 -29.81
CA SER A 544 50.21 -6.49 -31.17
C SER A 544 49.73 -7.62 -32.08
N LEU A 545 49.40 -7.28 -33.32
CA LEU A 545 48.87 -8.20 -34.35
C LEU A 545 49.80 -9.39 -34.65
N TYR A 546 51.04 -9.38 -34.14
CA TYR A 546 52.08 -10.40 -34.42
C TYR A 546 52.87 -10.85 -33.19
N GLY A 547 52.32 -10.79 -31.99
CA GLY A 547 53.02 -11.20 -30.76
C GLY A 547 52.21 -12.16 -29.88
N ALA A 548 52.85 -13.22 -29.40
CA ALA A 548 52.28 -14.31 -28.62
C ALA A 548 51.88 -13.95 -27.17
N GLN A 549 51.77 -12.66 -26.80
CA GLN A 549 51.32 -12.20 -25.47
C GLN A 549 50.24 -11.15 -25.63
N SER A 550 48.98 -11.59 -25.46
CA SER A 550 47.86 -10.70 -25.24
C SER A 550 47.72 -10.41 -23.74
N ASN A 551 47.97 -9.19 -23.33
CA ASN A 551 47.64 -8.76 -21.94
C ASN A 551 46.14 -8.50 -21.87
N VAL A 552 45.44 -9.28 -21.07
CA VAL A 552 44.03 -9.08 -20.72
C VAL A 552 44.02 -8.32 -19.42
N SER A 553 43.60 -7.05 -19.45
CA SER A 553 43.32 -6.28 -18.24
C SER A 553 41.84 -6.35 -17.94
N THR A 554 41.47 -6.89 -16.77
CA THR A 554 40.10 -6.92 -16.29
C THR A 554 39.93 -5.76 -15.30
N SER A 555 39.08 -4.80 -15.65
CA SER A 555 38.65 -3.72 -14.78
C SER A 555 37.26 -4.04 -14.25
N THR A 556 37.08 -4.02 -12.94
CA THR A 556 35.80 -4.16 -12.28
C THR A 556 35.27 -2.77 -11.91
N GLN A 557 34.12 -2.39 -12.44
CA GLN A 557 33.47 -1.13 -12.13
C GLN A 557 32.11 -1.43 -11.48
N GLU A 558 31.91 -0.90 -10.30
CA GLU A 558 30.63 -0.95 -9.60
C GLU A 558 29.79 0.25 -10.01
N THR A 559 28.53 0.00 -10.34
CA THR A 559 27.60 1.03 -10.81
C THR A 559 26.25 0.85 -10.12
N GLN A 560 25.66 1.96 -9.67
CA GLN A 560 24.31 2.00 -9.14
C GLN A 560 23.28 1.83 -10.27
N ARG A 561 22.31 0.95 -10.07
CA ARG A 561 21.17 0.79 -10.98
C ARG A 561 19.88 0.57 -10.18
N PRO A 562 18.74 1.20 -10.57
CA PRO A 562 17.44 0.81 -10.05
C PRO A 562 17.18 -0.67 -10.28
N LEU A 563 16.47 -1.33 -9.38
CA LEU A 563 16.11 -2.75 -9.53
C LEU A 563 15.29 -2.97 -10.82
N LEU A 564 14.37 -2.01 -11.12
CA LEU A 564 13.78 -1.82 -12.45
C LEU A 564 13.93 -0.36 -12.87
N THR A 565 14.39 -0.11 -14.10
CA THR A 565 14.35 1.22 -14.70
C THR A 565 12.91 1.61 -15.07
N ALA A 566 12.64 2.91 -15.25
CA ALA A 566 11.33 3.38 -15.67
C ALA A 566 10.84 2.72 -16.97
N ASP A 567 11.74 2.52 -17.92
CA ASP A 567 11.47 1.85 -19.20
C ASP A 567 11.10 0.37 -18.99
N GLU A 568 11.77 -0.33 -18.10
CA GLU A 568 11.43 -1.73 -17.74
C GLU A 568 10.09 -1.83 -17.00
N VAL A 569 9.77 -0.87 -16.14
CA VAL A 569 8.46 -0.78 -15.47
C VAL A 569 7.34 -0.59 -16.50
N MET A 570 7.53 0.26 -17.50
CA MET A 570 6.54 0.45 -18.59
C MET A 570 6.35 -0.81 -19.45
N ARG A 571 7.34 -1.69 -19.49
CA ARG A 571 7.33 -2.95 -20.25
C ARG A 571 7.04 -4.18 -19.41
N LEU A 572 6.49 -4.02 -18.20
CA LEU A 572 6.05 -5.18 -17.42
C LEU A 572 5.13 -6.07 -18.28
N PRO A 573 5.37 -7.38 -18.31
CA PRO A 573 4.59 -8.30 -19.12
C PRO A 573 3.09 -8.22 -18.84
N ALA A 574 2.30 -7.94 -19.85
CA ALA A 574 0.84 -8.01 -19.77
C ALA A 574 0.37 -9.46 -19.79
N ALA A 575 -0.92 -9.68 -19.47
CA ALA A 575 -1.52 -11.01 -19.57
C ALA A 575 -1.44 -11.54 -21.02
N THR A 576 -0.97 -12.77 -21.18
CA THR A 576 -0.86 -13.46 -22.49
C THR A 576 -2.24 -13.88 -22.99
N LYS A 577 -2.42 -13.83 -24.31
CA LYS A 577 -3.69 -14.24 -24.96
C LYS A 577 -3.41 -15.26 -26.05
N ASP A 578 -4.34 -16.19 -26.21
CA ASP A 578 -4.33 -17.12 -27.34
C ASP A 578 -4.75 -16.44 -28.65
N ALA A 579 -4.69 -17.18 -29.75
CA ALA A 579 -5.12 -16.70 -31.08
C ALA A 579 -6.60 -16.29 -31.15
N ARG A 580 -7.43 -16.73 -30.19
CA ARG A 580 -8.84 -16.39 -30.06
C ARG A 580 -9.08 -15.18 -29.14
N GLY A 581 -8.02 -14.61 -28.53
CA GLY A 581 -8.09 -13.48 -27.61
C GLY A 581 -8.39 -13.87 -26.16
N ASN A 582 -8.48 -15.15 -25.81
CA ASN A 582 -8.66 -15.60 -24.43
C ASN A 582 -7.34 -15.47 -23.68
N VAL A 583 -7.41 -15.00 -22.44
CA VAL A 583 -6.24 -14.90 -21.57
C VAL A 583 -5.83 -16.28 -21.11
N THR A 584 -4.57 -16.65 -21.38
CA THR A 584 -3.98 -17.95 -21.04
C THR A 584 -3.09 -17.88 -19.80
N GLU A 585 -2.42 -16.73 -19.58
CA GLU A 585 -1.56 -16.52 -18.42
C GLU A 585 -1.72 -15.11 -17.86
N PRO A 586 -1.65 -14.94 -16.53
CA PRO A 586 -1.70 -13.63 -15.89
C PRO A 586 -0.42 -12.83 -16.18
N GLY A 587 -0.57 -11.53 -16.33
CA GLY A 587 0.54 -10.59 -16.45
C GLY A 587 1.29 -10.37 -15.13
N ASP A 588 2.37 -9.63 -15.22
CA ASP A 588 3.21 -9.27 -14.09
C ASP A 588 2.72 -7.98 -13.42
N MET A 589 3.09 -7.81 -12.15
CA MET A 589 2.77 -6.62 -11.37
C MET A 589 3.81 -6.40 -10.26
N LEU A 590 3.86 -5.19 -9.75
CA LEU A 590 4.70 -4.84 -8.62
C LEU A 590 3.83 -4.64 -7.37
N ILE A 591 4.31 -5.12 -6.22
CA ILE A 591 3.62 -4.99 -4.95
C ILE A 591 4.61 -4.40 -3.94
N PHE A 592 4.23 -3.29 -3.33
CA PHE A 592 5.01 -2.58 -2.35
C PHE A 592 4.24 -2.51 -1.03
N MET A 593 4.91 -2.82 0.04
CA MET A 593 4.41 -2.64 1.40
C MET A 593 5.43 -1.79 2.17
N ALA A 594 4.96 -0.79 2.89
CA ALA A 594 5.83 0.12 3.63
C ALA A 594 6.76 -0.65 4.59
N GLY A 595 8.07 -0.37 4.51
CA GLY A 595 9.08 -1.04 5.33
C GLY A 595 9.44 -2.47 4.92
N GLN A 596 8.95 -2.97 3.77
CA GLN A 596 9.22 -4.31 3.27
C GLN A 596 9.93 -4.28 1.92
N THR A 597 10.60 -5.37 1.58
CA THR A 597 11.22 -5.60 0.27
C THR A 597 10.16 -5.63 -0.82
N PRO A 598 10.37 -5.00 -1.99
CA PRO A 598 9.41 -5.01 -3.10
C PRO A 598 9.19 -6.43 -3.62
N ILE A 599 7.93 -6.77 -3.94
CA ILE A 599 7.54 -8.07 -4.43
C ILE A 599 7.28 -7.98 -5.94
N TYR A 600 7.96 -8.83 -6.72
CA TYR A 600 7.62 -9.06 -8.13
C TYR A 600 6.50 -10.11 -8.18
N GLY A 601 5.31 -9.67 -8.54
CA GLY A 601 4.08 -10.46 -8.43
C GLY A 601 3.45 -10.78 -9.78
N LYS A 602 2.36 -11.51 -9.70
CA LYS A 602 1.48 -11.86 -10.82
C LYS A 602 0.08 -11.32 -10.58
N GLN A 603 -0.63 -10.99 -11.66
CA GLN A 603 -2.04 -10.63 -11.61
C GLN A 603 -2.87 -11.84 -11.18
N ILE A 604 -3.95 -11.60 -10.44
CA ILE A 604 -5.02 -12.58 -10.24
C ILE A 604 -6.03 -12.37 -11.36
N LEU A 605 -6.60 -13.46 -11.88
CA LEU A 605 -7.67 -13.39 -12.88
C LEU A 605 -8.83 -14.23 -12.36
N TYR A 606 -9.92 -13.56 -11.92
CA TYR A 606 -11.04 -14.23 -11.24
C TYR A 606 -11.64 -15.37 -12.04
N PHE A 607 -11.68 -15.25 -13.36
CA PHE A 607 -12.27 -16.25 -14.24
C PHE A 607 -11.38 -17.50 -14.44
N MET A 608 -10.09 -17.43 -14.10
CA MET A 608 -9.17 -18.58 -14.09
C MET A 608 -9.19 -19.33 -12.75
N ASP A 609 -9.69 -18.71 -11.70
CA ASP A 609 -9.85 -19.36 -10.39
C ASP A 609 -11.25 -20.00 -10.29
N PRO A 610 -11.35 -21.31 -10.03
CA PRO A 610 -12.64 -22.00 -9.96
C PRO A 610 -13.60 -21.42 -8.93
N THR A 611 -13.07 -20.96 -7.78
CA THR A 611 -13.87 -20.40 -6.69
C THR A 611 -14.44 -19.04 -7.08
N PHE A 612 -13.61 -18.12 -7.58
CA PHE A 612 -14.10 -16.81 -8.01
C PHE A 612 -15.02 -16.91 -9.22
N SER A 613 -14.69 -17.79 -10.18
CA SER A 613 -15.53 -18.01 -11.36
C SER A 613 -16.91 -18.55 -10.98
N ALA A 614 -16.99 -19.48 -10.01
CA ALA A 614 -18.26 -20.00 -9.51
C ALA A 614 -19.08 -18.90 -8.80
N ARG A 615 -18.45 -18.10 -7.94
CA ARG A 615 -19.08 -17.00 -7.21
C ARG A 615 -19.61 -15.91 -8.13
N ALA A 616 -18.86 -15.55 -9.16
CA ALA A 616 -19.25 -14.54 -10.15
C ALA A 616 -20.43 -14.97 -11.04
N LYS A 617 -20.76 -16.26 -11.11
CA LYS A 617 -21.92 -16.79 -11.84
C LYS A 617 -23.22 -16.70 -11.06
N ILE A 618 -23.18 -16.41 -9.75
CA ILE A 618 -24.39 -16.21 -8.95
C ILE A 618 -25.04 -14.91 -9.40
N PRO A 619 -26.30 -14.95 -9.90
CA PRO A 619 -26.92 -13.78 -10.50
C PRO A 619 -27.13 -12.67 -9.49
N ALA A 620 -26.93 -11.43 -9.94
CA ALA A 620 -27.24 -10.24 -9.15
C ALA A 620 -28.75 -10.20 -8.83
N PRO A 621 -29.16 -9.64 -7.68
CA PRO A 621 -30.57 -9.46 -7.38
C PRO A 621 -31.19 -8.46 -8.35
N GLU A 622 -32.43 -8.72 -8.78
CA GLU A 622 -33.20 -7.86 -9.69
C GLU A 622 -33.49 -6.48 -9.07
N LYS A 623 -33.68 -6.45 -7.75
CA LYS A 623 -33.94 -5.22 -6.98
C LYS A 623 -32.96 -5.10 -5.84
N SER A 624 -32.63 -3.87 -5.50
CA SER A 624 -31.87 -3.51 -4.32
C SER A 624 -32.60 -3.94 -3.04
N ASP A 625 -31.84 -4.34 -2.02
CA ASP A 625 -32.37 -4.49 -0.67
C ASP A 625 -32.73 -3.11 -0.08
N VAL A 626 -33.64 -3.11 0.90
CA VAL A 626 -34.11 -1.92 1.65
C VAL A 626 -33.93 -2.19 3.14
N LEU A 627 -33.29 -1.29 3.86
CA LEU A 627 -33.03 -1.38 5.30
C LEU A 627 -33.93 -0.47 6.14
N SER A 628 -34.28 0.71 5.61
CA SER A 628 -35.16 1.67 6.30
C SER A 628 -36.60 1.17 6.28
N GLY A 629 -37.15 0.88 7.45
CA GLY A 629 -38.54 0.43 7.58
C GLY A 629 -38.74 -0.79 8.48
N LYS A 630 -37.68 -1.26 9.16
CA LYS A 630 -37.75 -2.29 10.21
C LYS A 630 -37.96 -1.68 11.58
#